data_867124d692e826d3e26e679ec2973e36
#
_entry.id   867124d692e826d3e26e679ec2973e36
#
_cell.length_a   1.000
_cell.length_b   1.000
_cell.length_c   1.000
_cell.angle_alpha   90.00
_cell.angle_beta   90.00
_cell.angle_gamma   90.00
#
_symmetry.space_group_name_H-M   'P 1'
#
loop_
_entity.id
_entity.type
_entity.pdbx_description
1 polymer ?
#
loop_
_entity_poly.entity_id
_entity_poly.type
_entity_poly.pdbx_seq_one_letter_code
_entity_poly.pdbx_strand_id
1 'polypeptide(L)'
;MSNKLILDHIRLALSSSQKPSSDFDLNPEDIEITNNPLISAAVLIPIVEKKTGLHILLTKRSSQLKKHPSQISFPGGKKEPRDTNLEQTALRESSEEIGLPSEIVQFLGSLPCHETVTNFEITPYIGFLTKKFEPKINSGEVAELFSVPLEYLLKTDNFVIQSRHWHRKKRYYYTIPYGPHYIWGATARILRG
;
A
#
# COMPACT_ATOMS: atom_id res chain seq x y z
N MET A 1 -20.64 -9.95 10.41
CA MET A 1 -20.89 -8.54 9.98
C MET A 1 -21.04 -8.54 8.48
N SER A 2 -21.99 -7.79 7.89
CA SER A 2 -22.10 -7.74 6.41
C SER A 2 -20.95 -6.93 5.83
N ASN A 3 -20.49 -7.26 4.60
CA ASN A 3 -19.42 -6.53 3.92
C ASN A 3 -19.77 -5.05 3.75
N LYS A 4 -21.05 -4.72 3.49
CA LYS A 4 -21.52 -3.34 3.41
C LYS A 4 -21.24 -2.57 4.70
N LEU A 5 -21.57 -3.15 5.86
CA LEU A 5 -21.34 -2.50 7.16
C LEU A 5 -19.85 -2.26 7.42
N ILE A 6 -18.99 -3.20 7.01
CA ILE A 6 -17.51 -3.02 7.13
C ILE A 6 -17.05 -1.84 6.26
N LEU A 7 -17.53 -1.74 5.01
CA LEU A 7 -17.18 -0.63 4.11
C LEU A 7 -17.65 0.72 4.65
N ASP A 8 -18.83 0.77 5.27
CA ASP A 8 -19.35 1.99 5.89
C ASP A 8 -18.52 2.39 7.13
N HIS A 9 -18.08 1.43 7.93
CA HIS A 9 -17.13 1.68 9.04
C HIS A 9 -15.78 2.20 8.54
N ILE A 10 -15.25 1.65 7.44
CA ILE A 10 -14.01 2.15 6.83
C ILE A 10 -14.19 3.62 6.43
N ARG A 11 -15.28 3.97 5.72
CA ARG A 11 -15.54 5.38 5.34
C ARG A 11 -15.59 6.30 6.56
N LEU A 12 -16.29 5.87 7.61
CA LEU A 12 -16.39 6.65 8.85
C LEU A 12 -15.01 6.83 9.51
N ALA A 13 -14.21 5.77 9.58
CA ALA A 13 -12.86 5.85 10.13
C ALA A 13 -11.95 6.80 9.32
N LEU A 14 -12.06 6.79 8.00
CA LEU A 14 -11.30 7.69 7.12
C LEU A 14 -11.70 9.16 7.26
N SER A 15 -12.92 9.46 7.73
CA SER A 15 -13.35 10.84 7.99
C SER A 15 -12.82 11.40 9.31
N SER A 16 -12.23 10.56 10.16
CA SER A 16 -11.61 11.01 11.41
C SER A 16 -10.21 11.56 11.15
N SER A 17 -9.78 12.52 12.01
CA SER A 17 -8.43 13.10 11.90
C SER A 17 -7.38 12.04 12.23
N GLN A 18 -6.61 11.65 11.22
CA GLN A 18 -5.50 10.72 11.34
C GLN A 18 -4.17 11.46 11.11
N LYS A 19 -3.10 10.98 11.70
CA LYS A 19 -1.77 11.56 11.53
C LYS A 19 -1.03 10.90 10.36
N PRO A 20 -0.23 11.67 9.59
CA PRO A 20 0.73 11.11 8.65
C PRO A 20 1.62 10.07 9.31
N SER A 21 2.08 9.11 8.53
CA SER A 21 3.02 8.09 8.98
C SER A 21 4.35 8.19 8.23
N SER A 22 5.39 7.56 8.76
CA SER A 22 6.70 7.60 8.15
C SER A 22 7.49 6.31 8.42
N ASP A 23 8.44 6.01 7.55
CA ASP A 23 9.49 4.99 7.77
C ASP A 23 10.38 5.36 8.97
N PHE A 24 10.33 6.62 9.43
CA PHE A 24 11.06 7.11 10.60
C PHE A 24 10.30 6.94 11.92
N ASP A 25 9.03 6.54 11.91
CA ASP A 25 8.22 6.41 13.14
C ASP A 25 8.84 5.48 14.20
N LEU A 26 9.56 4.45 13.76
CA LEU A 26 10.30 3.52 14.62
C LEU A 26 11.81 3.84 14.71
N ASN A 27 12.28 4.89 14.03
CA ASN A 27 13.69 5.26 13.91
C ASN A 27 13.85 6.80 13.88
N PRO A 28 13.40 7.51 14.90
CA PRO A 28 13.40 8.98 14.90
C PRO A 28 14.79 9.60 14.81
N GLU A 29 15.81 8.86 15.22
CA GLU A 29 17.23 9.26 15.12
C GLU A 29 17.80 9.23 13.69
N ASP A 30 17.06 8.63 12.75
CA ASP A 30 17.46 8.55 11.34
C ASP A 30 16.87 9.68 10.48
N ILE A 31 16.10 10.58 11.07
CA ILE A 31 15.55 11.74 10.38
C ILE A 31 16.71 12.67 10.01
N GLU A 32 17.03 12.69 8.72
CA GLU A 32 17.93 13.69 8.16
C GLU A 32 17.11 14.84 7.59
N ILE A 33 17.39 16.07 8.02
CA ILE A 33 16.77 17.25 7.44
C ILE A 33 17.38 17.43 6.06
N THR A 34 16.71 16.90 5.04
CA THR A 34 17.11 17.12 3.66
C THR A 34 16.30 18.29 3.09
N ASN A 35 16.97 19.18 2.35
CA ASN A 35 16.30 20.25 1.61
C ASN A 35 15.69 19.76 0.28
N ASN A 36 15.75 18.47 0.00
CA ASN A 36 15.21 17.91 -1.23
C ASN A 36 13.68 17.74 -1.09
N PRO A 37 12.91 18.24 -2.06
CA PRO A 37 11.47 18.05 -2.05
C PRO A 37 11.13 16.56 -2.16
N LEU A 38 10.13 16.11 -1.41
CA LEU A 38 9.62 14.75 -1.50
C LEU A 38 8.99 14.51 -2.88
N ILE A 39 9.18 13.32 -3.39
CA ILE A 39 8.59 12.89 -4.66
C ILE A 39 7.18 12.41 -4.39
N SER A 40 6.19 13.09 -4.96
CA SER A 40 4.78 12.70 -4.80
C SER A 40 4.49 11.37 -5.51
N ALA A 41 3.84 10.47 -4.77
CA ALA A 41 3.41 9.16 -5.25
C ALA A 41 2.03 8.82 -4.70
N ALA A 42 1.35 7.88 -5.34
CA ALA A 42 0.08 7.38 -4.86
C ALA A 42 -0.02 5.86 -5.04
N VAL A 43 -0.68 5.22 -4.10
CA VAL A 43 -0.97 3.79 -4.15
C VAL A 43 -2.48 3.55 -3.98
N LEU A 44 -2.98 2.52 -4.61
CA LEU A 44 -4.33 2.03 -4.40
C LEU A 44 -4.27 0.87 -3.39
N ILE A 45 -5.12 0.91 -2.39
CA ILE A 45 -5.41 -0.21 -1.48
C ILE A 45 -6.72 -0.84 -1.98
N PRO A 46 -6.66 -1.83 -2.90
CA PRO A 46 -7.86 -2.36 -3.52
C PRO A 46 -8.52 -3.38 -2.59
N ILE A 47 -9.76 -3.13 -2.22
CA ILE A 47 -10.59 -4.07 -1.46
C ILE A 47 -11.47 -4.85 -2.43
N VAL A 48 -11.37 -6.18 -2.37
CA VAL A 48 -12.18 -7.10 -3.18
C VAL A 48 -13.05 -7.97 -2.28
N GLU A 49 -14.25 -8.27 -2.76
CA GLU A 49 -15.11 -9.25 -2.10
C GLU A 49 -14.82 -10.65 -2.62
N LYS A 50 -14.55 -11.57 -1.70
CA LYS A 50 -14.39 -13.01 -1.97
C LYS A 50 -15.38 -13.83 -1.14
N LYS A 51 -15.46 -15.14 -1.40
CA LYS A 51 -16.32 -16.05 -0.61
C LYS A 51 -15.97 -16.05 0.89
N THR A 52 -14.73 -15.74 1.22
CA THR A 52 -14.19 -15.69 2.60
C THR A 52 -14.25 -14.29 3.24
N GLY A 53 -14.94 -13.33 2.62
CA GLY A 53 -15.05 -11.94 3.09
C GLY A 53 -14.28 -10.94 2.26
N LEU A 54 -13.99 -9.78 2.83
CA LEU A 54 -13.21 -8.73 2.18
C LEU A 54 -11.71 -9.04 2.25
N HIS A 55 -11.02 -8.81 1.14
CA HIS A 55 -9.58 -8.98 1.01
C HIS A 55 -8.95 -7.73 0.43
N ILE A 56 -7.70 -7.47 0.78
CA ILE A 56 -6.86 -6.45 0.14
C ILE A 56 -5.97 -7.13 -0.90
N LEU A 57 -5.91 -6.56 -2.11
CA LEU A 57 -4.97 -6.99 -3.14
C LEU A 57 -3.59 -6.36 -2.91
N LEU A 58 -2.56 -7.17 -3.08
CA LEU A 58 -1.16 -6.76 -3.02
C LEU A 58 -0.40 -7.35 -4.20
N THR A 59 0.62 -6.65 -4.65
CA THR A 59 1.54 -7.09 -5.69
C THR A 59 2.87 -7.52 -5.08
N LYS A 60 3.51 -8.50 -5.68
CA LYS A 60 4.92 -8.80 -5.47
C LYS A 60 5.69 -8.27 -6.69
N ARG A 61 6.59 -7.35 -6.47
CA ARG A 61 7.38 -6.72 -7.54
C ARG A 61 8.26 -7.75 -8.24
N SER A 62 8.50 -7.54 -9.54
CA SER A 62 9.39 -8.38 -10.32
C SER A 62 10.81 -8.36 -9.73
N SER A 63 11.46 -9.54 -9.70
CA SER A 63 12.85 -9.66 -9.25
C SER A 63 13.85 -9.00 -10.22
N GLN A 64 13.41 -8.66 -11.43
CA GLN A 64 14.22 -8.01 -12.46
C GLN A 64 14.31 -6.48 -12.28
N LEU A 65 13.50 -5.91 -11.40
CA LEU A 65 13.52 -4.48 -11.13
C LEU A 65 14.79 -4.06 -10.39
N LYS A 66 15.38 -2.92 -10.79
CA LYS A 66 16.56 -2.35 -10.14
C LYS A 66 16.29 -1.85 -8.73
N LYS A 67 15.05 -1.38 -8.48
CA LYS A 67 14.63 -0.85 -7.17
C LYS A 67 13.57 -1.75 -6.56
N HIS A 68 13.75 -2.08 -5.28
CA HIS A 68 12.80 -2.88 -4.52
C HIS A 68 12.40 -4.23 -5.15
N PRO A 69 13.36 -5.04 -5.68
CA PRO A 69 13.03 -6.32 -6.29
C PRO A 69 12.37 -7.26 -5.28
N SER A 70 11.35 -7.99 -5.74
CA SER A 70 10.61 -8.98 -4.95
C SER A 70 9.89 -8.45 -3.70
N GLN A 71 9.83 -7.13 -3.50
CA GLN A 71 9.08 -6.54 -2.38
C GLN A 71 7.58 -6.61 -2.64
N ILE A 72 6.82 -6.70 -1.54
CA ILE A 72 5.37 -6.65 -1.58
C ILE A 72 4.93 -5.20 -1.40
N SER A 73 4.03 -4.74 -2.26
CA SER A 73 3.49 -3.40 -2.26
C SER A 73 2.01 -3.38 -2.65
N PHE A 74 1.37 -2.26 -2.42
CA PHE A 74 0.14 -1.93 -3.13
C PHE A 74 0.48 -1.60 -4.59
N PRO A 75 -0.43 -1.81 -5.53
CA PRO A 75 -0.29 -1.24 -6.88
C PRO A 75 -0.24 0.29 -6.77
N GLY A 76 0.71 0.90 -7.50
CA GLY A 76 0.91 2.33 -7.43
C GLY A 76 2.32 2.77 -7.77
N GLY A 77 2.49 4.08 -7.88
CA GLY A 77 3.78 4.64 -8.25
C GLY A 77 3.85 6.16 -8.16
N LYS A 78 4.84 6.71 -8.85
CA LYS A 78 5.14 8.14 -8.86
C LYS A 78 4.10 8.91 -9.67
N LYS A 79 3.71 10.10 -9.17
CA LYS A 79 2.92 11.05 -9.95
C LYS A 79 3.66 11.49 -11.21
N GLU A 80 3.02 11.37 -12.36
CA GLU A 80 3.52 11.87 -13.63
C GLU A 80 2.87 13.21 -14.01
N PRO A 81 3.51 14.01 -14.90
CA PRO A 81 2.92 15.30 -15.33
C PRO A 81 1.55 15.18 -15.99
N ARG A 82 1.22 14.02 -16.56
CA ARG A 82 -0.10 13.75 -17.17
C ARG A 82 -1.19 13.45 -16.15
N ASP A 83 -0.82 13.16 -14.89
CA ASP A 83 -1.80 12.85 -13.84
C ASP A 83 -2.38 14.15 -13.28
N THR A 84 -3.69 14.34 -13.41
CA THR A 84 -4.37 15.55 -12.91
C THR A 84 -4.36 15.64 -11.39
N ASN A 85 -4.40 14.48 -10.71
CA ASN A 85 -4.35 14.35 -9.26
C ASN A 85 -3.75 12.99 -8.85
N LEU A 86 -3.59 12.77 -7.55
CA LEU A 86 -3.00 11.54 -7.00
C LEU A 86 -3.94 10.33 -7.09
N GLU A 87 -5.26 10.51 -7.11
CA GLU A 87 -6.21 9.43 -7.39
C GLU A 87 -5.98 8.85 -8.79
N GLN A 88 -5.82 9.75 -9.78
CA GLN A 88 -5.52 9.33 -11.15
C GLN A 88 -4.19 8.60 -11.23
N THR A 89 -3.15 9.03 -10.47
CA THR A 89 -1.89 8.31 -10.37
C THR A 89 -2.12 6.87 -9.89
N ALA A 90 -2.85 6.70 -8.78
CA ALA A 90 -3.13 5.37 -8.21
C ALA A 90 -3.89 4.46 -9.19
N LEU A 91 -4.87 5.00 -9.92
CA LEU A 91 -5.65 4.25 -10.92
C LEU A 91 -4.81 3.88 -12.13
N ARG A 92 -4.03 4.82 -12.68
CA ARG A 92 -3.16 4.59 -13.85
C ARG A 92 -2.16 3.49 -13.56
N GLU A 93 -1.43 3.60 -12.45
CA GLU A 93 -0.44 2.61 -12.04
C GLU A 93 -1.07 1.23 -11.81
N SER A 94 -2.26 1.18 -11.17
CA SER A 94 -2.98 -0.07 -10.97
C SER A 94 -3.44 -0.69 -12.30
N SER A 95 -3.78 0.13 -13.28
CA SER A 95 -4.12 -0.34 -14.63
C SER A 95 -2.87 -0.86 -15.37
N GLU A 96 -1.74 -0.17 -15.26
CA GLU A 96 -0.48 -0.54 -15.90
C GLU A 96 0.13 -1.81 -15.30
N GLU A 97 0.11 -1.95 -13.96
CA GLU A 97 0.71 -3.08 -13.24
C GLU A 97 -0.12 -4.36 -13.31
N ILE A 98 -1.44 -4.25 -13.12
CA ILE A 98 -2.32 -5.43 -12.95
C ILE A 98 -3.56 -5.44 -13.86
N GLY A 99 -3.69 -4.47 -14.77
CA GLY A 99 -4.83 -4.38 -15.69
C GLY A 99 -6.14 -4.05 -14.98
N LEU A 100 -6.11 -3.35 -13.84
CA LEU A 100 -7.31 -2.99 -13.09
C LEU A 100 -8.09 -1.89 -13.83
N PRO A 101 -9.36 -2.15 -14.24
CA PRO A 101 -10.19 -1.13 -14.85
C PRO A 101 -10.60 -0.06 -13.83
N SER A 102 -10.37 1.21 -14.14
CA SER A 102 -10.67 2.32 -13.23
C SER A 102 -12.15 2.46 -12.89
N GLU A 103 -13.03 2.13 -13.85
CA GLU A 103 -14.48 2.25 -13.72
C GLU A 103 -15.13 1.29 -12.72
N ILE A 104 -14.40 0.26 -12.28
CA ILE A 104 -14.89 -0.64 -11.22
C ILE A 104 -14.38 -0.25 -9.83
N VAL A 105 -13.52 0.77 -9.72
CA VAL A 105 -12.96 1.23 -8.45
C VAL A 105 -13.87 2.30 -7.85
N GLN A 106 -14.49 2.00 -6.73
CA GLN A 106 -15.23 2.94 -5.92
C GLN A 106 -14.33 3.42 -4.78
N PHE A 107 -13.83 4.65 -4.84
CA PHE A 107 -13.06 5.21 -3.74
C PHE A 107 -13.89 5.33 -2.46
N LEU A 108 -13.29 4.92 -1.35
CA LEU A 108 -13.85 5.05 0.00
C LEU A 108 -13.26 6.26 0.73
N GLY A 109 -12.05 6.66 0.37
CA GLY A 109 -11.29 7.76 0.93
C GLY A 109 -9.77 7.50 0.80
N SER A 110 -8.99 8.36 1.45
CA SER A 110 -7.53 8.23 1.53
C SER A 110 -7.06 8.17 2.98
N LEU A 111 -5.96 7.47 3.20
CA LEU A 111 -5.21 7.58 4.44
C LEU A 111 -4.31 8.83 4.37
N PRO A 112 -3.85 9.38 5.51
CA PRO A 112 -2.79 10.37 5.53
C PRO A 112 -1.56 9.87 4.78
N CYS A 113 -0.76 10.80 4.27
CA CYS A 113 0.45 10.47 3.53
C CYS A 113 1.45 9.70 4.39
N HIS A 114 2.28 8.93 3.71
CA HIS A 114 3.39 8.18 4.28
C HIS A 114 4.71 8.65 3.67
N GLU A 115 5.62 9.11 4.52
CA GLU A 115 6.97 9.50 4.10
C GLU A 115 7.93 8.31 4.16
N THR A 116 8.65 8.06 3.05
CA THR A 116 9.61 6.97 2.95
C THR A 116 11.05 7.45 3.07
N VAL A 117 11.94 6.55 3.51
CA VAL A 117 13.40 6.81 3.50
C VAL A 117 13.97 6.99 2.09
N THR A 118 13.23 6.65 1.07
CA THR A 118 13.62 6.81 -0.34
C THR A 118 13.12 8.12 -0.95
N ASN A 119 12.74 9.08 -0.10
CA ASN A 119 12.32 10.43 -0.46
C ASN A 119 10.99 10.50 -1.23
N PHE A 120 10.03 9.59 -0.93
CA PHE A 120 8.68 9.66 -1.45
C PHE A 120 7.69 10.09 -0.38
N GLU A 121 6.72 10.89 -0.80
CA GLU A 121 5.47 11.14 -0.08
C GLU A 121 4.36 10.35 -0.78
N ILE A 122 3.91 9.26 -0.14
CA ILE A 122 2.92 8.34 -0.70
C ILE A 122 1.54 8.67 -0.12
N THR A 123 0.57 8.95 -0.97
CA THR A 123 -0.84 9.05 -0.57
C THR A 123 -1.55 7.72 -0.86
N PRO A 124 -2.00 6.98 0.18
CA PRO A 124 -2.73 5.73 0.00
C PRO A 124 -4.23 6.02 -0.18
N TYR A 125 -4.80 5.54 -1.29
CA TYR A 125 -6.23 5.60 -1.58
C TYR A 125 -6.87 4.24 -1.37
N ILE A 126 -7.97 4.18 -0.63
CA ILE A 126 -8.73 2.95 -0.43
C ILE A 126 -9.84 2.88 -1.46
N GLY A 127 -9.84 1.83 -2.27
CA GLY A 127 -10.82 1.59 -3.31
C GLY A 127 -11.51 0.24 -3.18
N PHE A 128 -12.83 0.21 -3.16
CA PHE A 128 -13.62 -1.02 -3.24
C PHE A 128 -13.89 -1.38 -4.69
N LEU A 129 -13.59 -2.62 -5.09
CA LEU A 129 -13.86 -3.11 -6.43
C LEU A 129 -15.30 -3.60 -6.50
N THR A 130 -16.12 -2.87 -7.27
CA THR A 130 -17.56 -3.12 -7.42
C THR A 130 -17.88 -4.34 -8.28
N LYS A 131 -16.89 -4.81 -9.06
CA LYS A 131 -17.01 -5.98 -9.95
C LYS A 131 -15.72 -6.80 -9.88
N LYS A 132 -15.84 -8.09 -10.22
CA LYS A 132 -14.68 -8.93 -10.49
C LYS A 132 -14.01 -8.49 -11.79
N PHE A 133 -12.69 -8.63 -11.85
CA PHE A 133 -11.90 -8.44 -13.06
C PHE A 133 -10.90 -9.59 -13.22
N GLU A 134 -10.46 -9.80 -14.45
CA GLU A 134 -9.40 -10.75 -14.78
C GLU A 134 -8.08 -9.98 -14.83
N PRO A 135 -7.16 -10.20 -13.89
CA PRO A 135 -5.90 -9.47 -13.84
C PRO A 135 -5.05 -9.72 -15.09
N LYS A 136 -4.53 -8.63 -15.65
CA LYS A 136 -3.53 -8.66 -16.71
C LYS A 136 -2.21 -8.11 -16.14
N ILE A 137 -1.40 -9.02 -15.62
CA ILE A 137 -0.16 -8.66 -14.93
C ILE A 137 0.91 -8.24 -15.94
N ASN A 138 1.47 -7.05 -15.74
CA ASN A 138 2.69 -6.62 -16.41
C ASN A 138 3.89 -7.34 -15.78
N SER A 139 4.34 -8.42 -16.38
CA SER A 139 5.41 -9.27 -15.86
C SER A 139 6.78 -8.56 -15.72
N GLY A 140 6.96 -7.43 -16.42
CA GLY A 140 8.14 -6.59 -16.25
C GLY A 140 8.19 -5.90 -14.89
N GLU A 141 7.03 -5.64 -14.28
CA GLU A 141 6.93 -4.90 -13.02
C GLU A 141 6.41 -5.74 -11.86
N VAL A 142 5.49 -6.64 -12.12
CA VAL A 142 4.80 -7.47 -11.11
C VAL A 142 5.04 -8.94 -11.39
N ALA A 143 5.57 -9.67 -10.41
CA ALA A 143 5.75 -11.12 -10.48
C ALA A 143 4.50 -11.88 -10.05
N GLU A 144 3.72 -11.32 -9.13
CA GLU A 144 2.57 -12.00 -8.53
C GLU A 144 1.55 -10.97 -8.03
N LEU A 145 0.25 -11.28 -8.21
CA LEU A 145 -0.86 -10.60 -7.56
C LEU A 145 -1.53 -11.58 -6.61
N PHE A 146 -1.65 -11.21 -5.34
CA PHE A 146 -2.27 -12.03 -4.31
C PHE A 146 -3.20 -11.21 -3.42
N SER A 147 -3.90 -11.86 -2.53
CA SER A 147 -4.82 -11.16 -1.63
C SER A 147 -4.69 -11.64 -0.19
N VAL A 148 -4.85 -10.69 0.74
CA VAL A 148 -4.84 -10.94 2.18
C VAL A 148 -6.22 -10.64 2.75
N PRO A 149 -6.82 -11.51 3.59
CA PRO A 149 -8.10 -11.21 4.23
C PRO A 149 -8.00 -9.93 5.06
N LEU A 150 -8.98 -9.04 4.92
CA LEU A 150 -9.03 -7.81 5.71
C LEU A 150 -9.07 -8.12 7.22
N GLU A 151 -9.81 -9.16 7.61
CA GLU A 151 -9.85 -9.63 9.00
C GLU A 151 -8.47 -9.99 9.57
N TYR A 152 -7.58 -10.53 8.73
CA TYR A 152 -6.21 -10.83 9.14
C TYR A 152 -5.42 -9.54 9.40
N LEU A 153 -5.59 -8.54 8.55
CA LEU A 153 -4.90 -7.25 8.66
C LEU A 153 -5.43 -6.37 9.80
N LEU A 154 -6.67 -6.57 10.22
CA LEU A 154 -7.25 -5.87 11.38
C LEU A 154 -6.77 -6.41 12.74
N LYS A 155 -6.12 -7.58 12.77
CA LYS A 155 -5.55 -8.15 14.00
C LYS A 155 -4.17 -7.56 14.27
N THR A 156 -4.06 -6.73 15.28
CA THR A 156 -2.80 -6.05 15.66
C THR A 156 -1.66 -7.02 15.95
N ASP A 157 -1.97 -8.21 16.45
CA ASP A 157 -0.98 -9.26 16.79
C ASP A 157 -0.28 -9.84 15.57
N ASN A 158 -0.84 -9.64 14.36
CA ASN A 158 -0.19 -10.04 13.11
C ASN A 158 0.91 -9.06 12.67
N PHE A 159 1.02 -7.91 13.34
CA PHE A 159 2.07 -6.92 13.08
C PHE A 159 3.22 -7.10 14.05
N VAL A 160 4.37 -7.46 13.51
CA VAL A 160 5.58 -7.69 14.31
C VAL A 160 6.62 -6.64 13.98
N ILE A 161 7.26 -6.07 15.00
CA ILE A 161 8.41 -5.17 14.79
C ILE A 161 9.66 -6.04 14.67
N GLN A 162 10.35 -5.87 13.56
CA GLN A 162 11.65 -6.50 13.32
C GLN A 162 12.73 -5.45 13.08
N SER A 163 13.96 -5.87 13.01
CA SER A 163 15.09 -4.97 12.76
C SER A 163 16.12 -5.61 11.84
N ARG A 164 16.83 -4.76 11.10
CA ARG A 164 18.00 -5.14 10.30
C ARG A 164 19.08 -4.05 10.37
N HIS A 165 20.30 -4.41 10.10
CA HIS A 165 21.36 -3.42 9.91
C HIS A 165 21.27 -2.81 8.50
N TRP A 166 21.26 -1.48 8.46
CA TRP A 166 21.27 -0.68 7.24
C TRP A 166 22.27 0.47 7.42
N HIS A 167 23.24 0.59 6.54
CA HIS A 167 24.29 1.61 6.63
C HIS A 167 24.94 1.70 8.04
N ARG A 168 25.27 0.56 8.65
CA ARG A 168 25.86 0.41 10.00
C ARG A 168 24.94 0.81 11.17
N LYS A 169 23.69 1.20 10.90
CA LYS A 169 22.67 1.48 11.91
C LYS A 169 21.67 0.33 11.97
N LYS A 170 21.11 0.08 13.15
CA LYS A 170 20.02 -0.87 13.34
C LYS A 170 18.70 -0.14 13.11
N ARG A 171 17.93 -0.56 12.10
CA ARG A 171 16.62 0.03 11.78
C ARG A 171 15.51 -0.95 12.08
N TYR A 172 14.44 -0.43 12.68
CA TYR A 172 13.23 -1.15 13.01
C TYR A 172 12.16 -0.90 11.95
N TYR A 173 11.31 -1.89 11.70
CA TYR A 173 10.21 -1.81 10.74
C TYR A 173 9.11 -2.79 11.09
N TYR A 174 7.87 -2.47 10.69
CA TYR A 174 6.75 -3.39 10.80
C TYR A 174 6.82 -4.48 9.74
N THR A 175 6.38 -5.68 10.12
CA THR A 175 6.23 -6.84 9.24
C THR A 175 4.88 -7.51 9.49
N ILE A 176 4.33 -8.10 8.44
CA ILE A 176 3.10 -8.91 8.48
C ILE A 176 3.41 -10.20 7.73
N PRO A 177 3.81 -11.29 8.42
CA PRO A 177 3.97 -12.59 7.80
C PRO A 177 2.61 -13.13 7.34
N TYR A 178 2.47 -13.50 6.07
CA TYR A 178 1.23 -14.10 5.55
C TYR A 178 1.54 -15.21 4.55
N GLY A 179 1.45 -16.46 4.97
CA GLY A 179 1.85 -17.62 4.18
C GLY A 179 3.30 -17.51 3.69
N PRO A 180 3.57 -17.61 2.38
CA PRO A 180 4.91 -17.43 1.83
C PRO A 180 5.30 -15.95 1.67
N HIS A 181 4.39 -15.04 1.98
CA HIS A 181 4.57 -13.60 1.76
C HIS A 181 5.08 -12.91 3.02
N TYR A 182 6.06 -12.06 2.83
CA TYR A 182 6.64 -11.24 3.87
C TYR A 182 6.37 -9.77 3.56
N ILE A 183 5.27 -9.25 4.12
CA ILE A 183 4.88 -7.84 3.93
C ILE A 183 5.63 -7.01 4.96
N TRP A 184 6.34 -5.95 4.55
CA TRP A 184 7.18 -5.16 5.45
C TRP A 184 7.36 -3.72 4.98
N GLY A 185 8.01 -2.88 5.82
CA GLY A 185 8.35 -1.49 5.50
C GLY A 185 7.10 -0.62 5.31
N ALA A 186 7.15 0.29 4.34
CA ALA A 186 6.07 1.23 4.04
C ALA A 186 4.70 0.56 3.89
N THR A 187 4.63 -0.58 3.18
CA THR A 187 3.37 -1.33 3.00
C THR A 187 2.78 -1.79 4.33
N ALA A 188 3.61 -2.40 5.19
CA ALA A 188 3.17 -2.85 6.51
C ALA A 188 2.84 -1.66 7.43
N ARG A 189 3.59 -0.55 7.34
CA ARG A 189 3.33 0.65 8.14
C ARG A 189 2.02 1.34 7.76
N ILE A 190 1.73 1.45 6.47
CA ILE A 190 0.45 1.97 5.96
C ILE A 190 -0.73 1.09 6.41
N LEU A 191 -0.59 -0.24 6.34
CA LEU A 191 -1.62 -1.17 6.83
C LEU A 191 -1.82 -1.13 8.35
N ARG A 192 -0.85 -0.63 9.11
CA ARG A 192 -0.90 -0.52 10.57
C ARG A 192 -1.62 0.76 11.03
N GLY A 193 -1.66 1.79 10.19
CA GLY A 193 -2.38 3.06 10.45
C GLY A 193 -3.85 2.88 10.35
#